data_f5faf1856039318e138e5634e5e8d0dd
#
_entry.id   f5faf1856039318e138e5634e5e8d0dd
#
_cell.length_a   1.000
_cell.length_b   1.000
_cell.length_c   1.000
_cell.angle_alpha   90.00
_cell.angle_beta   90.00
_cell.angle_gamma   90.00
#
_symmetry.space_group_name_H-M   'P 1'
#
loop_
_entity.id
_entity.type
_entity.pdbx_description
1 polymer ?
#
loop_
_entity_poly.entity_id
_entity_poly.type
_entity_poly.pdbx_seq_one_letter_code
_entity_poly.pdbx_strand_id
1 'polypeptide(L)'
;MANVLQYLIRSAERFPDKCAVTDDVRSYTYAEFCHLTRAIGSGLLPLTRPRQAVGVYLPKNAQAVAAFFGIQWAGCFYSVLNTELPGNRLRQIAQTLAPAVIVTCEALLPQAKEIFPICPLVCLETLAGQAVDAEALASVQARAIDTDPLYVNFTSGSTGVPKGVLVSHRSVINFTEWWCETFEFDENEVFANQTPFYFDASVKDIYATLRCGATMHIVPRKFFSLPKKLVHFLNEKRITCIDWVPSALCMIVNFRALDKEKPESLKKVMFLGEVMPTKQ
;
A
#
# COMPACT_ATOMS: atom_id res chain seq x y z
N MET A 1 -7.81 -3.53 19.53
CA MET A 1 -8.10 -3.30 18.08
C MET A 1 -8.06 -4.65 17.38
N ALA A 2 -9.13 -5.05 16.69
CA ALA A 2 -9.18 -6.37 16.05
C ALA A 2 -8.47 -6.39 14.69
N ASN A 3 -8.43 -5.27 13.96
CA ASN A 3 -7.74 -5.17 12.68
C ASN A 3 -7.37 -3.72 12.33
N VAL A 4 -6.56 -3.56 11.29
CA VAL A 4 -6.03 -2.25 10.85
C VAL A 4 -7.07 -1.34 10.19
N LEU A 5 -8.26 -1.84 9.81
CA LEU A 5 -9.36 -1.01 9.29
C LEU A 5 -9.82 0.04 10.29
N GLN A 6 -9.64 -0.22 11.59
CA GLN A 6 -9.97 0.74 12.64
C GLN A 6 -9.17 2.04 12.52
N TYR A 7 -7.97 2.02 11.94
CA TYR A 7 -7.22 3.24 11.65
C TYR A 7 -7.93 4.10 10.61
N LEU A 8 -8.33 3.48 9.48
CA LEU A 8 -9.05 4.18 8.43
C LEU A 8 -10.40 4.73 8.91
N ILE A 9 -11.18 3.91 9.64
CA ILE A 9 -12.50 4.29 10.15
C ILE A 9 -12.38 5.51 11.06
N ARG A 10 -11.50 5.47 12.07
CA ARG A 10 -11.30 6.56 13.02
C ARG A 10 -10.81 7.84 12.35
N SER A 11 -9.91 7.72 11.37
CA SER A 11 -9.40 8.89 10.65
C SER A 11 -10.44 9.48 9.71
N ALA A 12 -11.29 8.66 9.09
CA ALA A 12 -12.41 9.14 8.28
C ALA A 12 -13.50 9.84 9.11
N GLU A 13 -13.72 9.41 10.35
CA GLU A 13 -14.62 10.07 11.30
C GLU A 13 -14.06 11.42 11.78
N ARG A 14 -12.73 11.50 12.05
CA ARG A 14 -12.08 12.71 12.57
C ARG A 14 -11.78 13.75 11.50
N PHE A 15 -11.41 13.32 10.31
CA PHE A 15 -10.88 14.17 9.23
C PHE A 15 -11.49 13.81 7.86
N PRO A 16 -12.84 13.79 7.70
CA PRO A 16 -13.49 13.27 6.49
C PRO A 16 -13.02 13.95 5.19
N ASP A 17 -12.83 15.25 5.22
CA ASP A 17 -12.51 16.08 4.05
C ASP A 17 -11.01 16.22 3.78
N LYS A 18 -10.18 15.70 4.69
CA LYS A 18 -8.72 15.76 4.54
C LYS A 18 -8.24 14.74 3.51
N CYS A 19 -7.24 15.10 2.70
CA CYS A 19 -6.57 14.18 1.80
C CYS A 19 -5.89 13.05 2.58
N ALA A 20 -6.27 11.81 2.28
CA ALA A 20 -5.68 10.62 2.88
C ALA A 20 -4.54 10.07 2.02
N VAL A 21 -4.85 9.75 0.76
CA VAL A 21 -3.89 9.13 -0.18
C VAL A 21 -4.00 9.80 -1.54
N THR A 22 -2.86 10.14 -2.13
CA THR A 22 -2.80 10.76 -3.45
C THR A 22 -1.60 10.26 -4.27
N ASP A 23 -1.75 10.21 -5.57
CA ASP A 23 -0.71 9.96 -6.55
C ASP A 23 -0.67 11.07 -7.61
N ASP A 24 -0.01 10.87 -8.75
CA ASP A 24 0.06 11.88 -9.82
C ASP A 24 -1.23 11.96 -10.69
N VAL A 25 -2.21 11.12 -10.43
CA VAL A 25 -3.46 11.04 -11.21
C VAL A 25 -4.69 11.28 -10.34
N ARG A 26 -4.70 10.77 -9.11
CA ARG A 26 -5.87 10.74 -8.23
C ARG A 26 -5.53 11.17 -6.81
N SER A 27 -6.50 11.81 -6.18
CA SER A 27 -6.46 12.18 -4.77
C SER A 27 -7.79 11.77 -4.12
N TYR A 28 -7.71 11.22 -2.93
CA TYR A 28 -8.88 10.80 -2.15
C TYR A 28 -8.84 11.45 -0.78
N THR A 29 -9.94 12.06 -0.37
CA THR A 29 -10.17 12.42 1.02
C THR A 29 -10.37 11.15 1.85
N TYR A 30 -10.32 11.26 3.19
CA TYR A 30 -10.58 10.11 4.06
C TYR A 30 -11.99 9.54 3.87
N ALA A 31 -13.00 10.39 3.69
CA ALA A 31 -14.37 9.95 3.43
C ALA A 31 -14.48 9.19 2.09
N GLU A 32 -13.93 9.76 1.01
CA GLU A 32 -13.90 9.12 -0.30
C GLU A 32 -13.11 7.80 -0.29
N PHE A 33 -11.95 7.79 0.36
CA PHE A 33 -11.12 6.61 0.46
C PHE A 33 -11.79 5.50 1.26
N CYS A 34 -12.43 5.83 2.40
CA CYS A 34 -13.20 4.88 3.19
C CYS A 34 -14.38 4.32 2.40
N HIS A 35 -15.12 5.16 1.68
CA HIS A 35 -16.23 4.72 0.81
C HIS A 35 -15.74 3.78 -0.29
N LEU A 36 -14.69 4.16 -1.01
CA LEU A 36 -14.08 3.35 -2.07
C LEU A 36 -13.65 1.97 -1.57
N THR A 37 -12.95 1.90 -0.44
CA THR A 37 -12.50 0.63 0.14
C THR A 37 -13.67 -0.27 0.54
N ARG A 38 -14.76 0.31 1.04
CA ARG A 38 -15.99 -0.44 1.38
C ARG A 38 -16.71 -0.95 0.14
N ALA A 39 -16.77 -0.16 -0.94
CA ALA A 39 -17.34 -0.59 -2.23
C ALA A 39 -16.55 -1.78 -2.81
N ILE A 40 -15.20 -1.69 -2.81
CA ILE A 40 -14.32 -2.78 -3.24
C ILE A 40 -14.56 -4.03 -2.36
N GLY A 41 -14.62 -3.86 -1.04
CA GLY A 41 -14.91 -4.96 -0.11
C GLY A 41 -16.23 -5.64 -0.39
N SER A 42 -17.29 -4.87 -0.60
CA SER A 42 -18.63 -5.38 -0.95
C SER A 42 -18.62 -6.18 -2.25
N GLY A 43 -17.90 -5.68 -3.27
CA GLY A 43 -17.74 -6.40 -4.53
C GLY A 43 -16.93 -7.69 -4.42
N LEU A 44 -16.08 -7.82 -3.42
CA LEU A 44 -15.30 -9.04 -3.15
C LEU A 44 -16.06 -10.11 -2.36
N LEU A 45 -17.08 -9.75 -1.58
CA LEU A 45 -17.83 -10.69 -0.76
C LEU A 45 -18.37 -11.92 -1.53
N PRO A 46 -18.99 -11.78 -2.73
CA PRO A 46 -19.47 -12.92 -3.50
C PRO A 46 -18.33 -13.76 -4.12
N LEU A 47 -17.12 -13.23 -4.21
CA LEU A 47 -15.96 -13.84 -4.87
C LEU A 47 -15.01 -14.53 -3.90
N THR A 48 -15.14 -14.27 -2.60
CA THR A 48 -14.18 -14.70 -1.59
C THR A 48 -14.85 -15.18 -0.31
N ARG A 49 -14.06 -15.84 0.52
CA ARG A 49 -14.42 -16.15 1.92
C ARG A 49 -13.36 -15.56 2.85
N PRO A 50 -13.71 -15.22 4.10
CA PRO A 50 -12.73 -14.72 5.06
C PRO A 50 -11.48 -15.59 5.14
N ARG A 51 -10.33 -14.94 5.32
CA ARG A 51 -8.99 -15.55 5.40
C ARG A 51 -8.47 -16.17 4.11
N GLN A 52 -9.10 -15.92 2.97
CA GLN A 52 -8.56 -16.32 1.68
C GLN A 52 -7.56 -15.28 1.15
N ALA A 53 -6.61 -15.74 0.35
CA ALA A 53 -5.68 -14.89 -0.35
C ALA A 53 -6.34 -14.20 -1.53
N VAL A 54 -6.05 -12.91 -1.72
CA VAL A 54 -6.41 -12.14 -2.91
C VAL A 54 -5.13 -11.58 -3.52
N GLY A 55 -4.88 -11.89 -4.79
CA GLY A 55 -3.76 -11.31 -5.54
C GLY A 55 -4.09 -9.87 -5.94
N VAL A 56 -3.11 -8.97 -5.87
CA VAL A 56 -3.24 -7.59 -6.34
C VAL A 56 -2.24 -7.35 -7.46
N TYR A 57 -2.71 -7.39 -8.70
CA TYR A 57 -1.95 -7.15 -9.92
C TYR A 57 -2.29 -5.76 -10.49
N LEU A 58 -1.79 -4.73 -9.81
CA LEU A 58 -2.05 -3.32 -10.09
C LEU A 58 -0.75 -2.52 -10.12
N PRO A 59 -0.70 -1.40 -10.86
CA PRO A 59 0.41 -0.46 -10.73
C PRO A 59 0.45 0.15 -9.33
N LYS A 60 1.62 0.67 -8.93
CA LYS A 60 1.79 1.37 -7.66
C LYS A 60 1.10 2.74 -7.72
N ASN A 61 -0.11 2.83 -7.17
CA ASN A 61 -0.94 4.03 -7.14
C ASN A 61 -1.90 4.02 -5.94
N ALA A 62 -2.68 5.07 -5.77
CA ALA A 62 -3.65 5.22 -4.68
C ALA A 62 -4.76 4.14 -4.74
N GLN A 63 -5.14 3.71 -5.92
CA GLN A 63 -6.15 2.67 -6.10
C GLN A 63 -5.66 1.29 -5.65
N ALA A 64 -4.36 0.98 -5.81
CA ALA A 64 -3.78 -0.25 -5.26
C ALA A 64 -3.87 -0.27 -3.74
N VAL A 65 -3.62 0.88 -3.07
CA VAL A 65 -3.81 1.00 -1.62
C VAL A 65 -5.28 0.81 -1.25
N ALA A 66 -6.21 1.38 -2.01
CA ALA A 66 -7.65 1.16 -1.79
C ALA A 66 -8.03 -0.33 -1.92
N ALA A 67 -7.44 -1.05 -2.87
CA ALA A 67 -7.66 -2.49 -3.02
C ALA A 67 -7.18 -3.27 -1.78
N PHE A 68 -6.05 -2.89 -1.15
CA PHE A 68 -5.57 -3.55 0.08
C PHE A 68 -6.63 -3.46 1.20
N PHE A 69 -7.19 -2.29 1.41
CA PHE A 69 -8.21 -2.08 2.44
C PHE A 69 -9.57 -2.68 2.05
N GLY A 70 -9.92 -2.69 0.77
CA GLY A 70 -11.12 -3.39 0.28
C GLY A 70 -11.05 -4.90 0.52
N ILE A 71 -9.90 -5.51 0.30
CA ILE A 71 -9.65 -6.93 0.57
C ILE A 71 -9.81 -7.22 2.08
N GLN A 72 -9.35 -6.32 2.93
CA GLN A 72 -9.52 -6.45 4.39
C GLN A 72 -10.97 -6.28 4.83
N TRP A 73 -11.75 -5.42 4.17
CA TRP A 73 -13.20 -5.32 4.41
C TRP A 73 -13.92 -6.64 4.14
N ALA A 74 -13.50 -7.40 3.12
CA ALA A 74 -13.99 -8.75 2.84
C ALA A 74 -13.43 -9.83 3.78
N GLY A 75 -12.61 -9.46 4.79
CA GLY A 75 -11.98 -10.40 5.73
C GLY A 75 -10.86 -11.24 5.12
N CYS A 76 -10.33 -10.84 3.99
CA CYS A 76 -9.27 -11.52 3.23
C CYS A 76 -7.90 -10.86 3.45
N PHE A 77 -6.84 -11.53 3.01
CA PHE A 77 -5.48 -10.97 3.01
C PHE A 77 -4.97 -10.79 1.58
N TYR A 78 -4.08 -9.81 1.39
CA TYR A 78 -3.59 -9.50 0.06
C TYR A 78 -2.15 -9.96 -0.18
N SER A 79 -1.82 -10.17 -1.45
CA SER A 79 -0.45 -10.28 -1.94
C SER A 79 -0.26 -9.41 -3.17
N VAL A 80 0.73 -8.53 -3.12
CA VAL A 80 1.06 -7.67 -4.26
C VAL A 80 1.89 -8.44 -5.28
N LEU A 81 1.35 -8.57 -6.47
CA LEU A 81 1.98 -9.21 -7.61
C LEU A 81 2.69 -8.13 -8.44
N ASN A 82 4.02 -8.06 -8.34
CA ASN A 82 4.80 -7.05 -9.04
C ASN A 82 4.64 -7.16 -10.56
N THR A 83 4.03 -6.16 -11.17
CA THR A 83 3.70 -6.12 -12.60
C THR A 83 4.91 -6.10 -13.54
N GLU A 84 6.11 -5.92 -13.00
CA GLU A 84 7.38 -5.92 -13.74
C GLU A 84 8.08 -7.27 -13.73
N LEU A 85 7.61 -8.23 -12.94
CA LEU A 85 8.18 -9.57 -12.92
C LEU A 85 7.84 -10.35 -14.20
N PRO A 86 8.73 -11.25 -14.64
CA PRO A 86 8.42 -12.16 -15.73
C PRO A 86 7.18 -13.02 -15.43
N GLY A 87 6.34 -13.27 -16.44
CA GLY A 87 5.08 -13.99 -16.30
C GLY A 87 5.23 -15.40 -15.70
N ASN A 88 6.33 -16.12 -16.00
CA ASN A 88 6.62 -17.42 -15.39
C ASN A 88 6.81 -17.30 -13.87
N ARG A 89 7.47 -16.24 -13.39
CA ARG A 89 7.65 -15.99 -11.96
C ARG A 89 6.33 -15.66 -11.28
N LEU A 90 5.51 -14.84 -11.91
CA LEU A 90 4.18 -14.51 -11.42
C LEU A 90 3.27 -15.74 -11.34
N ARG A 91 3.33 -16.64 -12.33
CA ARG A 91 2.61 -17.93 -12.27
C ARG A 91 3.05 -18.79 -11.08
N GLN A 92 4.34 -18.89 -10.81
CA GLN A 92 4.85 -19.63 -9.65
C GLN A 92 4.35 -19.03 -8.33
N ILE A 93 4.35 -17.68 -8.20
CA ILE A 93 3.81 -17.00 -7.04
C ILE A 93 2.32 -17.30 -6.90
N ALA A 94 1.53 -17.19 -7.96
CA ALA A 94 0.10 -17.47 -7.95
C ALA A 94 -0.19 -18.93 -7.58
N GLN A 95 0.60 -19.90 -8.06
CA GLN A 95 0.48 -21.31 -7.68
C GLN A 95 0.70 -21.54 -6.18
N THR A 96 1.70 -20.88 -5.59
CA THR A 96 1.99 -20.98 -4.14
C THR A 96 0.96 -20.23 -3.31
N LEU A 97 0.52 -19.05 -3.77
CA LEU A 97 -0.47 -18.22 -3.09
C LEU A 97 -1.85 -18.84 -3.11
N ALA A 98 -2.21 -19.53 -4.20
CA ALA A 98 -3.55 -20.09 -4.47
C ALA A 98 -4.67 -19.04 -4.22
N PRO A 99 -4.64 -17.87 -4.88
CA PRO A 99 -5.58 -16.81 -4.58
C PRO A 99 -7.00 -17.19 -5.00
N ALA A 100 -8.00 -16.78 -4.20
CA ALA A 100 -9.41 -16.94 -4.56
C ALA A 100 -9.76 -16.09 -5.80
N VAL A 101 -9.17 -14.92 -5.91
CA VAL A 101 -9.32 -13.99 -7.02
C VAL A 101 -8.06 -13.10 -7.13
N ILE A 102 -7.77 -12.62 -8.32
CA ILE A 102 -6.76 -11.58 -8.56
C ILE A 102 -7.46 -10.29 -8.98
N VAL A 103 -7.27 -9.23 -8.20
CA VAL A 103 -7.70 -7.87 -8.54
C VAL A 103 -6.69 -7.26 -9.50
N THR A 104 -7.17 -6.81 -10.65
CA THR A 104 -6.38 -6.11 -11.67
C THR A 104 -7.11 -4.84 -12.12
N CYS A 105 -6.62 -4.13 -13.12
CA CYS A 105 -7.32 -3.01 -13.76
C CYS A 105 -7.58 -3.31 -15.23
N GLU A 106 -8.49 -2.57 -15.86
CA GLU A 106 -8.85 -2.76 -17.28
C GLU A 106 -7.60 -2.73 -18.18
N ALA A 107 -6.66 -1.83 -17.90
CA ALA A 107 -5.42 -1.69 -18.67
C ALA A 107 -4.50 -2.93 -18.60
N LEU A 108 -4.47 -3.63 -17.47
CA LEU A 108 -3.64 -4.83 -17.26
C LEU A 108 -4.41 -6.14 -17.46
N LEU A 109 -5.73 -6.09 -17.66
CA LEU A 109 -6.56 -7.29 -17.78
C LEU A 109 -6.11 -8.23 -18.91
N PRO A 110 -5.76 -7.77 -20.13
CA PRO A 110 -5.27 -8.66 -21.17
C PRO A 110 -4.01 -9.43 -20.75
N GLN A 111 -3.03 -8.73 -20.17
CA GLN A 111 -1.81 -9.33 -19.65
C GLN A 111 -2.07 -10.27 -18.47
N ALA A 112 -2.97 -9.89 -17.57
CA ALA A 112 -3.35 -10.73 -16.43
C ALA A 112 -3.99 -12.05 -16.88
N LYS A 113 -4.84 -12.05 -17.92
CA LYS A 113 -5.43 -13.26 -18.50
C LYS A 113 -4.38 -14.22 -19.07
N GLU A 114 -3.33 -13.69 -19.70
CA GLU A 114 -2.23 -14.47 -20.23
C GLU A 114 -1.37 -15.09 -19.11
N ILE A 115 -1.09 -14.31 -18.07
CA ILE A 115 -0.23 -14.75 -16.96
C ILE A 115 -0.96 -15.71 -16.03
N PHE A 116 -2.24 -15.46 -15.74
CA PHE A 116 -3.03 -16.18 -14.73
C PHE A 116 -4.27 -16.88 -15.34
N PRO A 117 -4.11 -17.78 -16.33
CA PRO A 117 -5.23 -18.30 -17.12
C PRO A 117 -6.25 -19.13 -16.30
N ILE A 118 -5.86 -19.63 -15.13
CA ILE A 118 -6.71 -20.46 -14.27
C ILE A 118 -7.21 -19.74 -13.01
N CYS A 119 -6.72 -18.53 -12.74
CA CYS A 119 -7.15 -17.74 -11.59
C CYS A 119 -8.34 -16.86 -11.98
N PRO A 120 -9.39 -16.77 -11.13
CA PRO A 120 -10.42 -15.75 -11.32
C PRO A 120 -9.81 -14.36 -11.31
N LEU A 121 -10.24 -13.49 -12.23
CA LEU A 121 -9.79 -12.11 -12.35
C LEU A 121 -10.98 -11.17 -12.20
N VAL A 122 -10.78 -10.06 -11.51
CA VAL A 122 -11.77 -8.98 -11.39
C VAL A 122 -11.08 -7.63 -11.56
N CYS A 123 -11.73 -6.73 -12.30
CA CYS A 123 -11.21 -5.37 -12.46
C CYS A 123 -11.57 -4.51 -11.24
N LEU A 124 -10.62 -3.73 -10.79
CA LEU A 124 -10.81 -2.80 -9.68
C LEU A 124 -11.92 -1.79 -9.97
N GLU A 125 -12.02 -1.35 -11.21
CA GLU A 125 -13.07 -0.44 -11.68
C GLU A 125 -14.48 -1.03 -11.47
N THR A 126 -14.64 -2.32 -11.73
CA THR A 126 -15.88 -3.05 -11.46
C THR A 126 -16.19 -3.11 -9.96
N LEU A 127 -15.19 -3.38 -9.13
CA LEU A 127 -15.35 -3.43 -7.67
C LEU A 127 -15.65 -2.05 -7.08
N ALA A 128 -14.96 -1.01 -7.56
CA ALA A 128 -15.15 0.37 -7.11
C ALA A 128 -16.54 0.94 -7.42
N GLY A 129 -17.20 0.41 -8.46
CA GLY A 129 -18.58 0.80 -8.85
C GLY A 129 -19.68 0.05 -8.08
N GLN A 130 -19.35 -0.84 -7.15
CA GLN A 130 -20.36 -1.59 -6.40
C GLN A 130 -21.01 -0.74 -5.30
N ALA A 131 -22.30 -0.99 -5.05
CA ALA A 131 -22.96 -0.45 -3.87
C ALA A 131 -22.34 -1.03 -2.58
N VAL A 132 -22.22 -0.18 -1.56
CA VAL A 132 -21.70 -0.63 -0.26
C VAL A 132 -22.74 -1.44 0.49
N ASP A 133 -22.46 -2.71 0.72
CA ASP A 133 -23.24 -3.58 1.61
C ASP A 133 -22.68 -3.49 3.04
N ALA A 134 -23.15 -2.48 3.76
CA ALA A 134 -22.64 -2.17 5.10
C ALA A 134 -22.92 -3.29 6.11
N GLU A 135 -24.06 -3.99 5.99
CA GLU A 135 -24.45 -5.06 6.90
C GLU A 135 -23.58 -6.30 6.69
N ALA A 136 -23.39 -6.71 5.45
CA ALA A 136 -22.51 -7.85 5.14
C ALA A 136 -21.06 -7.59 5.55
N LEU A 137 -20.53 -6.39 5.27
CA LEU A 137 -19.18 -6.00 5.71
C LEU A 137 -19.08 -6.02 7.26
N ALA A 138 -20.07 -5.46 7.97
CA ALA A 138 -20.09 -5.47 9.43
C ALA A 138 -20.12 -6.92 9.99
N SER A 139 -20.89 -7.81 9.36
CA SER A 139 -20.95 -9.23 9.75
C SER A 139 -19.59 -9.93 9.60
N VAL A 140 -18.83 -9.63 8.55
CA VAL A 140 -17.47 -10.14 8.37
C VAL A 140 -16.53 -9.58 9.44
N GLN A 141 -16.58 -8.26 9.67
CA GLN A 141 -15.71 -7.59 10.63
C GLN A 141 -15.96 -7.99 12.08
N ALA A 142 -17.20 -8.35 12.44
CA ALA A 142 -17.54 -8.84 13.77
C ALA A 142 -16.84 -10.16 14.17
N ARG A 143 -16.36 -10.92 13.16
CA ARG A 143 -15.64 -12.20 13.35
C ARG A 143 -14.12 -12.05 13.19
N ALA A 144 -13.64 -10.86 12.84
CA ALA A 144 -12.22 -10.61 12.65
C ALA A 144 -11.48 -10.62 13.98
N ILE A 145 -10.31 -11.21 13.99
CA ILE A 145 -9.38 -11.20 15.12
C ILE A 145 -8.02 -10.67 14.66
N ASP A 146 -7.26 -10.14 15.57
CA ASP A 146 -5.97 -9.50 15.26
C ASP A 146 -4.88 -10.47 14.77
N THR A 147 -5.06 -11.78 14.99
CA THR A 147 -4.20 -12.82 14.44
C THR A 147 -4.59 -13.25 13.02
N ASP A 148 -5.69 -12.74 12.48
CA ASP A 148 -6.03 -12.99 11.08
C ASP A 148 -4.91 -12.46 10.17
N PRO A 149 -4.67 -13.13 9.02
CA PRO A 149 -3.67 -12.71 8.07
C PRO A 149 -4.05 -11.35 7.44
N LEU A 150 -3.07 -10.50 7.24
CA LEU A 150 -3.23 -9.18 6.63
C LEU A 150 -2.65 -9.14 5.21
N TYR A 151 -1.41 -9.59 5.06
CA TYR A 151 -0.77 -9.69 3.77
C TYR A 151 0.27 -10.82 3.73
N VAL A 152 0.68 -11.18 2.52
CA VAL A 152 1.81 -12.07 2.29
C VAL A 152 2.75 -11.47 1.26
N ASN A 153 4.04 -11.43 1.58
CA ASN A 153 5.11 -11.04 0.67
C ASN A 153 5.95 -12.25 0.28
N PHE A 154 6.32 -12.33 -1.00
CA PHE A 154 7.10 -13.43 -1.52
C PHE A 154 8.59 -13.11 -1.59
N THR A 155 9.39 -14.02 -1.10
CA THR A 155 10.85 -13.99 -1.20
C THR A 155 11.36 -15.00 -2.23
N SER A 156 12.58 -14.77 -2.73
CA SER A 156 13.24 -15.63 -3.71
C SER A 156 13.80 -16.90 -3.10
N GLY A 157 13.06 -17.71 -2.39
CA GLY A 157 13.55 -18.90 -1.68
C GLY A 157 14.78 -19.58 -2.31
N SER A 158 15.71 -20.06 -1.49
CA SER A 158 16.96 -20.70 -1.91
C SER A 158 16.75 -21.94 -2.82
N THR A 159 15.57 -22.49 -2.84
CA THR A 159 15.17 -23.65 -3.68
C THR A 159 14.56 -23.24 -5.03
N GLY A 160 14.53 -21.96 -5.37
CA GLY A 160 13.89 -21.45 -6.60
C GLY A 160 12.36 -21.31 -6.52
N VAL A 161 11.69 -22.00 -5.60
CA VAL A 161 10.26 -21.88 -5.37
C VAL A 161 9.98 -20.64 -4.50
N PRO A 162 9.03 -19.76 -4.90
CA PRO A 162 8.67 -18.59 -4.08
C PRO A 162 8.15 -19.02 -2.71
N LYS A 163 8.68 -18.41 -1.64
CA LYS A 163 8.19 -18.59 -0.28
C LYS A 163 7.43 -17.37 0.17
N GLY A 164 6.19 -17.54 0.65
CA GLY A 164 5.36 -16.48 1.18
C GLY A 164 5.59 -16.31 2.68
N VAL A 165 5.84 -15.07 3.11
CA VAL A 165 5.87 -14.67 4.52
C VAL A 165 4.53 -14.04 4.85
N LEU A 166 3.72 -14.73 5.66
CA LEU A 166 2.40 -14.28 6.06
C LEU A 166 2.51 -13.39 7.30
N VAL A 167 1.92 -12.20 7.24
CA VAL A 167 1.94 -11.21 8.32
C VAL A 167 0.51 -10.97 8.81
N SER A 168 0.30 -10.98 10.12
CA SER A 168 -1.00 -10.76 10.74
C SER A 168 -1.31 -9.29 10.98
N HIS A 169 -2.59 -8.96 11.20
CA HIS A 169 -3.01 -7.63 11.65
C HIS A 169 -2.29 -7.22 12.95
N ARG A 170 -2.16 -8.15 13.92
CA ARG A 170 -1.48 -7.90 15.21
C ARG A 170 -0.04 -7.40 14.99
N SER A 171 0.70 -8.03 14.09
CA SER A 171 2.09 -7.65 13.82
C SER A 171 2.20 -6.23 13.29
N VAL A 172 1.30 -5.87 12.35
CA VAL A 172 1.29 -4.52 11.77
C VAL A 172 0.76 -3.49 12.76
N ILE A 173 -0.26 -3.81 13.55
CA ILE A 173 -0.77 -2.93 14.59
C ILE A 173 0.34 -2.61 15.61
N ASN A 174 0.99 -3.62 16.17
CA ASN A 174 2.05 -3.43 17.17
C ASN A 174 3.20 -2.58 16.60
N PHE A 175 3.60 -2.86 15.36
CA PHE A 175 4.63 -2.09 14.68
C PHE A 175 4.18 -0.63 14.46
N THR A 176 2.97 -0.42 13.95
CA THR A 176 2.44 0.92 13.63
C THR A 176 2.30 1.78 14.88
N GLU A 177 1.78 1.23 15.99
CA GLU A 177 1.67 1.97 17.24
C GLU A 177 3.06 2.39 17.74
N TRP A 178 3.99 1.44 17.84
CA TRP A 178 5.38 1.74 18.21
C TRP A 178 6.02 2.79 17.29
N TRP A 179 5.85 2.64 15.98
CA TRP A 179 6.42 3.53 14.97
C TRP A 179 5.90 4.96 15.12
N CYS A 180 4.58 5.12 15.25
CA CYS A 180 3.97 6.42 15.40
C CYS A 180 4.32 7.09 16.74
N GLU A 181 4.38 6.33 17.83
CA GLU A 181 4.77 6.84 19.14
C GLU A 181 6.25 7.23 19.19
N THR A 182 7.14 6.39 18.67
CA THR A 182 8.60 6.62 18.70
C THR A 182 9.01 7.85 17.90
N PHE A 183 8.36 8.08 16.75
CA PHE A 183 8.68 9.21 15.88
C PHE A 183 7.71 10.38 16.04
N GLU A 184 6.81 10.32 17.00
CA GLU A 184 5.85 11.39 17.34
C GLU A 184 5.07 11.87 16.09
N PHE A 185 4.51 10.91 15.33
CA PHE A 185 3.68 11.24 14.18
C PHE A 185 2.28 11.67 14.61
N ASP A 186 1.81 12.74 13.98
CA ASP A 186 0.47 13.27 14.18
C ASP A 186 -0.29 13.46 12.84
N GLU A 187 -1.45 14.06 12.91
CA GLU A 187 -2.26 14.35 11.74
C GLU A 187 -1.66 15.37 10.76
N ASN A 188 -0.67 16.15 11.17
CA ASN A 188 -0.03 17.15 10.32
C ASN A 188 1.08 16.57 9.45
N GLU A 189 1.42 15.30 9.62
CA GLU A 189 2.42 14.66 8.78
C GLU A 189 1.96 14.52 7.33
N VAL A 190 2.92 14.71 6.43
CA VAL A 190 2.76 14.48 5.00
C VAL A 190 3.87 13.53 4.56
N PHE A 191 3.50 12.27 4.35
CA PHE A 191 4.43 11.20 3.96
C PHE A 191 4.64 11.17 2.44
N ALA A 192 5.86 10.85 2.01
CA ALA A 192 6.16 10.55 0.61
C ALA A 192 6.55 9.08 0.47
N ASN A 193 5.62 8.23 0.04
CA ASN A 193 5.83 6.80 -0.10
C ASN A 193 6.67 6.46 -1.34
N GLN A 194 7.90 5.98 -1.10
CA GLN A 194 8.84 5.56 -2.14
C GLN A 194 8.78 4.05 -2.39
N THR A 195 8.76 3.27 -1.34
CA THR A 195 8.94 1.82 -1.37
C THR A 195 7.87 1.14 -2.23
N PRO A 196 8.26 0.23 -3.15
CA PRO A 196 7.29 -0.58 -3.88
C PRO A 196 6.43 -1.42 -2.94
N PHE A 197 5.14 -1.56 -3.26
CA PHE A 197 4.17 -2.22 -2.37
C PHE A 197 4.39 -3.73 -2.15
N TYR A 198 5.23 -4.37 -2.95
CA TYR A 198 5.62 -5.78 -2.76
C TYR A 198 6.76 -5.96 -1.75
N PHE A 199 7.27 -4.88 -1.14
CA PHE A 199 8.18 -4.92 0.00
C PHE A 199 7.45 -4.54 1.29
N ASP A 200 7.78 -5.22 2.39
CA ASP A 200 7.22 -4.98 3.72
C ASP A 200 7.45 -3.55 4.23
N ALA A 201 8.56 -2.94 3.87
CA ALA A 201 8.85 -1.54 4.21
C ALA A 201 7.77 -0.55 3.76
N SER A 202 6.95 -0.88 2.74
CA SER A 202 5.87 -0.02 2.27
C SER A 202 4.72 0.14 3.27
N VAL A 203 4.56 -0.82 4.20
CA VAL A 203 3.47 -0.79 5.19
C VAL A 203 3.63 0.36 6.19
N LYS A 204 4.85 0.82 6.44
CA LYS A 204 5.14 1.89 7.41
C LYS A 204 4.38 3.18 7.09
N ASP A 205 4.57 3.69 5.87
CA ASP A 205 3.91 4.93 5.44
C ASP A 205 2.39 4.75 5.36
N ILE A 206 1.92 3.61 4.80
CA ILE A 206 0.49 3.33 4.59
C ILE A 206 -0.25 3.32 5.93
N TYR A 207 0.22 2.52 6.88
CA TYR A 207 -0.52 2.34 8.14
C TYR A 207 -0.29 3.51 9.11
N ALA A 208 0.89 4.16 9.12
CA ALA A 208 1.11 5.37 9.89
C ALA A 208 0.22 6.51 9.42
N THR A 209 0.08 6.71 8.10
CA THR A 209 -0.83 7.70 7.53
C THR A 209 -2.25 7.54 8.08
N LEU A 210 -2.80 6.32 7.98
CA LEU A 210 -4.18 6.07 8.39
C LEU A 210 -4.36 6.08 9.91
N ARG A 211 -3.35 5.66 10.67
CA ARG A 211 -3.37 5.70 12.14
C ARG A 211 -3.42 7.12 12.68
N CYS A 212 -2.64 8.02 12.07
CA CYS A 212 -2.50 9.40 12.54
C CYS A 212 -3.57 10.34 11.94
N GLY A 213 -4.24 9.96 10.85
CA GLY A 213 -5.06 10.89 10.07
C GLY A 213 -4.18 11.85 9.23
N ALA A 214 -2.99 11.41 8.86
CA ALA A 214 -2.01 12.13 8.06
C ALA A 214 -2.33 12.10 6.56
N THR A 215 -1.45 12.62 5.71
CA THR A 215 -1.56 12.54 4.24
C THR A 215 -0.41 11.75 3.66
N MET A 216 -0.68 10.87 2.70
CA MET A 216 0.37 10.13 1.98
C MET A 216 0.36 10.46 0.49
N HIS A 217 1.50 10.93 0.00
CA HIS A 217 1.77 11.06 -1.43
C HIS A 217 2.56 9.85 -1.93
N ILE A 218 2.05 9.17 -2.95
CA ILE A 218 2.77 8.10 -3.64
C ILE A 218 3.72 8.76 -4.63
N VAL A 219 5.02 8.63 -4.40
CA VAL A 219 6.05 9.25 -5.25
C VAL A 219 6.10 8.54 -6.61
N PRO A 220 5.94 9.27 -7.73
CA PRO A 220 6.08 8.70 -9.05
C PRO A 220 7.48 8.13 -9.27
N ARG A 221 7.57 6.85 -9.67
CA ARG A 221 8.85 6.16 -9.85
C ARG A 221 9.83 6.91 -10.76
N LYS A 222 9.33 7.57 -11.80
CA LYS A 222 10.14 8.39 -12.73
C LYS A 222 10.97 9.47 -12.05
N PHE A 223 10.57 9.96 -10.86
CA PHE A 223 11.30 11.01 -10.16
C PHE A 223 12.60 10.52 -9.53
N PHE A 224 12.72 9.22 -9.25
CA PHE A 224 14.00 8.65 -8.79
C PHE A 224 15.09 8.66 -9.87
N SER A 225 14.73 8.71 -11.15
CA SER A 225 15.67 8.98 -12.26
C SER A 225 15.86 10.48 -12.53
N LEU A 226 15.14 11.35 -11.83
CA LEU A 226 15.13 12.81 -12.00
C LEU A 226 15.22 13.52 -10.65
N PRO A 227 16.35 13.41 -9.90
CA PRO A 227 16.43 13.84 -8.50
C PRO A 227 16.07 15.32 -8.25
N LYS A 228 16.31 16.21 -9.22
CA LYS A 228 15.87 17.62 -9.10
C LYS A 228 14.35 17.76 -9.09
N LYS A 229 13.64 16.93 -9.90
CA LYS A 229 12.17 16.90 -9.88
C LYS A 229 11.65 16.25 -8.60
N LEU A 230 12.40 15.31 -8.04
CA LEU A 230 12.07 14.70 -6.75
C LEU A 230 12.12 15.73 -5.62
N VAL A 231 13.18 16.54 -5.54
CA VAL A 231 13.29 17.61 -4.52
C VAL A 231 12.16 18.64 -4.71
N HIS A 232 11.90 19.04 -5.96
CA HIS A 232 10.79 19.94 -6.26
C HIS A 232 9.44 19.37 -5.81
N PHE A 233 9.19 18.09 -6.06
CA PHE A 233 7.98 17.38 -5.60
C PHE A 233 7.87 17.40 -4.07
N LEU A 234 8.96 17.20 -3.33
CA LEU A 234 8.95 17.27 -1.86
C LEU A 234 8.49 18.64 -1.36
N ASN A 235 8.92 19.72 -2.01
CA ASN A 235 8.49 21.07 -1.68
C ASN A 235 7.07 21.37 -2.12
N GLU A 236 6.71 21.06 -3.37
CA GLU A 236 5.37 21.27 -3.92
C GLU A 236 4.30 20.61 -3.06
N LYS A 237 4.56 19.37 -2.62
CA LYS A 237 3.64 18.61 -1.78
C LYS A 237 3.84 18.86 -0.28
N ARG A 238 4.76 19.73 0.10
CA ARG A 238 5.08 20.08 1.49
C ARG A 238 5.35 18.85 2.35
N ILE A 239 6.12 17.92 1.81
CA ILE A 239 6.44 16.67 2.48
C ILE A 239 7.19 16.95 3.79
N THR A 240 6.71 16.36 4.89
CA THR A 240 7.31 16.50 6.23
C THR A 240 8.13 15.29 6.62
N CYS A 241 7.81 14.12 6.06
CA CYS A 241 8.40 12.85 6.44
C CYS A 241 8.70 11.95 5.23
N ILE A 242 9.90 11.40 5.21
CA ILE A 242 10.30 10.35 4.27
C ILE A 242 10.94 9.18 5.02
N ASP A 243 10.69 7.97 4.56
CA ASP A 243 11.32 6.75 5.03
C ASP A 243 11.72 5.89 3.83
N TRP A 244 12.91 6.15 3.34
CA TRP A 244 13.41 5.65 2.07
C TRP A 244 14.64 4.77 2.23
N VAL A 245 14.96 3.99 1.20
CA VAL A 245 16.23 3.27 1.18
C VAL A 245 17.42 4.24 0.99
N PRO A 246 18.59 3.99 1.60
CA PRO A 246 19.78 4.81 1.44
C PRO A 246 20.15 5.14 0.00
N SER A 247 20.04 4.19 -0.92
CA SER A 247 20.32 4.41 -2.35
C SER A 247 19.46 5.52 -2.97
N ALA A 248 18.19 5.64 -2.56
CA ALA A 248 17.31 6.72 -3.03
C ALA A 248 17.76 8.11 -2.51
N LEU A 249 18.23 8.18 -1.26
CA LEU A 249 18.79 9.41 -0.68
C LEU A 249 20.14 9.78 -1.33
N CYS A 250 21.00 8.79 -1.55
CA CYS A 250 22.28 8.99 -2.21
C CYS A 250 22.14 9.54 -3.64
N MET A 251 21.08 9.16 -4.37
CA MET A 251 20.81 9.75 -5.68
C MET A 251 20.58 11.24 -5.62
N ILE A 252 19.85 11.75 -4.62
CA ILE A 252 19.62 13.19 -4.45
C ILE A 252 20.95 13.94 -4.28
N VAL A 253 21.85 13.39 -3.47
CA VAL A 253 23.17 13.99 -3.19
C VAL A 253 24.09 13.87 -4.41
N ASN A 254 24.24 12.68 -4.99
CA ASN A 254 25.16 12.41 -6.10
C ASN A 254 24.83 13.25 -7.34
N PHE A 255 23.57 13.53 -7.60
CA PHE A 255 23.12 14.39 -8.70
C PHE A 255 23.02 15.86 -8.34
N ARG A 256 23.54 16.25 -7.16
CA ARG A 256 23.53 17.64 -6.66
C ARG A 256 22.14 18.28 -6.76
N ALA A 257 21.11 17.52 -6.40
CA ALA A 257 19.74 18.00 -6.51
C ALA A 257 19.44 19.10 -5.48
N LEU A 258 20.19 19.12 -4.36
CA LEU A 258 20.05 20.09 -3.27
C LEU A 258 20.78 21.43 -3.51
N ASP A 259 21.57 21.56 -4.58
CA ASP A 259 22.33 22.79 -4.87
C ASP A 259 21.40 23.95 -5.26
N LYS A 260 20.25 23.65 -5.84
CA LYS A 260 19.29 24.67 -6.32
C LYS A 260 18.07 24.81 -5.42
N GLU A 261 17.63 23.73 -4.82
CA GLU A 261 16.40 23.67 -4.04
C GLU A 261 16.59 22.67 -2.90
N LYS A 262 16.17 23.03 -1.70
CA LYS A 262 16.21 22.15 -0.52
C LYS A 262 14.78 21.83 -0.08
N PRO A 263 14.50 20.65 0.47
CA PRO A 263 13.18 20.34 1.03
C PRO A 263 12.90 21.19 2.27
N GLU A 264 12.09 22.23 2.15
CA GLU A 264 11.86 23.22 3.21
C GLU A 264 10.93 22.69 4.33
N SER A 265 9.97 21.83 3.98
CA SER A 265 8.99 21.27 4.92
C SER A 265 9.46 19.98 5.58
N LEU A 266 10.55 19.38 5.09
CA LEU A 266 11.01 18.06 5.52
C LEU A 266 11.60 18.13 6.94
N LYS A 267 11.00 17.41 7.88
CA LYS A 267 11.39 17.39 9.30
C LYS A 267 11.97 16.05 9.72
N LYS A 268 11.46 14.95 9.13
CA LYS A 268 11.83 13.59 9.53
C LYS A 268 12.35 12.82 8.33
N VAL A 269 13.59 12.34 8.42
CA VAL A 269 14.26 11.55 7.39
C VAL A 269 14.69 10.25 8.01
N MET A 270 14.04 9.16 7.64
CA MET A 270 14.38 7.82 8.08
C MET A 270 14.87 7.00 6.89
N PHE A 271 15.69 6.02 7.16
CA PHE A 271 16.18 5.11 6.13
C PHE A 271 16.44 3.71 6.69
N LEU A 272 16.30 2.72 5.83
CA LEU A 272 16.49 1.31 6.21
C LEU A 272 16.78 0.46 4.97
N GLY A 273 17.11 -0.81 5.23
CA GLY A 273 17.27 -1.85 4.20
C GLY A 273 18.66 -1.93 3.58
N GLU A 274 19.46 -0.87 3.69
CA GLU A 274 20.81 -0.79 3.14
C GLU A 274 21.73 -0.08 4.14
N VAL A 275 23.04 -0.21 3.95
CA VAL A 275 24.02 0.57 4.72
C VAL A 275 24.11 1.99 4.14
N MET A 276 23.89 3.01 4.97
CA MET A 276 24.09 4.41 4.57
C MET A 276 25.58 4.70 4.42
N PRO A 277 26.07 5.14 3.25
CA PRO A 277 27.47 5.52 3.08
C PRO A 277 27.82 6.74 3.92
N THR A 278 28.86 6.64 4.75
CA THR A 278 29.28 7.71 5.69
C THR A 278 29.82 8.98 5.02
N LYS A 279 30.15 8.92 3.74
CA LYS A 279 30.66 10.08 2.96
C LYS A 279 29.55 10.93 2.36
N GLN A 280 28.29 10.56 2.51
CA GLN A 280 27.12 11.24 1.96
C GLN A 280 26.14 11.64 3.06
#